data_3d08a54f7b2ab8ef2540ec30eac3f77c
#
_entry.id   3d08a54f7b2ab8ef2540ec30eac3f77c
#
_cell.length_a   1.000
_cell.length_b   1.000
_cell.length_c   1.000
_cell.angle_alpha   90.00
_cell.angle_beta   90.00
_cell.angle_gamma   90.00
#
_symmetry.space_group_name_H-M   'P 1'
#
loop_
_entity.id
_entity.type
_entity.pdbx_description
1 polymer ?
#
loop_
_entity_poly.entity_id
_entity_poly.type
_entity_poly.pdbx_seq_one_letter_code
_entity_poly.pdbx_strand_id
1 'polypeptide(L)'
;GILDVLDNYAFVRTSGYLPGPNDVYVALSMVKRYGLRKGDAITGAVKQPQEGERKEKFNPLVRIDTVNGADPEIAKQRQDFNKLTPLYATERLRLETEPGILTTRIVDIVSPIGKGQRGLIVSPPKAGKTMVLQALANAITTNNPEVHLMVVLVDERPEEVTDMQRTVKGEVIASTFDRPADDHTTVAELAIERAKRLVELGHDVVVLLDSITRLGRAYNIAAPASGRILSGGVDSSALYPPKRFFGAARNIEDGGSLTILATALIETGSKMDEVIFEEFKGTGNMELRLRREFADRRIFPAIDVVASGTRREELLMSKDETQVVWKLRRVLSALDGQAALELLIGKLKESKSNIEFLLQVNKTTPSTGSTHSTTNGD
;
A
#
# COMPACT_ATOMS: atom_id res chain seq x y z
N GLY A 1 -13.11 -1.08 -19.74
CA GLY A 1 -12.14 -0.18 -19.09
C GLY A 1 -12.62 0.34 -17.75
N ILE A 2 -11.86 1.24 -17.17
CA ILE A 2 -12.14 1.83 -15.84
C ILE A 2 -12.86 3.17 -16.01
N LEU A 3 -13.96 3.33 -15.30
CA LEU A 3 -14.77 4.55 -15.35
C LEU A 3 -14.10 5.67 -14.55
N ASP A 4 -13.93 6.80 -15.18
CA ASP A 4 -13.46 8.04 -14.59
C ASP A 4 -14.59 9.07 -14.64
N VAL A 5 -15.15 9.42 -13.48
CA VAL A 5 -16.25 10.39 -13.36
C VAL A 5 -15.66 11.74 -12.99
N LEU A 6 -15.85 12.71 -13.85
CA LEU A 6 -15.44 14.09 -13.69
C LEU A 6 -16.67 14.99 -13.37
N ASP A 7 -16.44 16.27 -13.11
CA ASP A 7 -17.52 17.15 -12.64
C ASP A 7 -18.72 17.23 -13.61
N ASN A 8 -18.45 17.33 -14.91
CA ASN A 8 -19.47 17.56 -15.94
C ASN A 8 -19.60 16.43 -16.94
N TYR A 9 -18.77 15.40 -16.89
CA TYR A 9 -18.75 14.30 -17.84
C TYR A 9 -18.02 13.09 -17.26
N ALA A 10 -18.17 11.94 -17.91
CA ALA A 10 -17.51 10.71 -17.53
C ALA A 10 -16.90 10.03 -18.76
N PHE A 11 -15.82 9.28 -18.53
CA PHE A 11 -15.15 8.48 -19.55
C PHE A 11 -14.83 7.09 -19.02
N VAL A 12 -14.89 6.10 -19.89
CA VAL A 12 -14.24 4.81 -19.67
C VAL A 12 -12.83 4.90 -20.22
N ARG A 13 -11.83 4.79 -19.36
CA ARG A 13 -10.41 4.76 -19.73
C ARG A 13 -10.07 3.39 -20.32
N THR A 14 -9.60 3.38 -21.57
CA THR A 14 -9.35 2.13 -22.32
C THR A 14 -7.87 1.75 -22.39
N SER A 15 -6.97 2.69 -22.10
CA SER A 15 -5.51 2.49 -22.18
C SER A 15 -4.84 2.69 -20.82
N GLY A 16 -5.42 2.12 -19.77
CA GLY A 16 -4.90 2.25 -18.40
C GLY A 16 -5.67 3.27 -17.56
N TYR A 17 -4.97 4.09 -16.79
CA TYR A 17 -5.56 5.02 -15.81
C TYR A 17 -5.46 6.50 -16.20
N LEU A 18 -4.85 6.79 -17.34
CA LEU A 18 -4.72 8.13 -17.88
C LEU A 18 -5.64 8.34 -19.08
N PRO A 19 -6.04 9.60 -19.34
CA PRO A 19 -6.78 9.93 -20.56
C PRO A 19 -6.06 9.45 -21.83
N GLY A 20 -6.81 8.88 -22.75
CA GLY A 20 -6.30 8.38 -24.01
C GLY A 20 -7.23 8.68 -25.19
N PRO A 21 -6.74 8.55 -26.45
CA PRO A 21 -7.50 8.91 -27.64
C PRO A 21 -8.70 8.00 -27.92
N ASN A 22 -8.68 6.78 -27.39
CA ASN A 22 -9.73 5.77 -27.58
C ASN A 22 -10.67 5.66 -26.38
N ASP A 23 -10.65 6.61 -25.46
CA ASP A 23 -11.56 6.63 -24.32
C ASP A 23 -13.01 6.77 -24.80
N VAL A 24 -13.92 6.17 -24.05
CA VAL A 24 -15.34 6.10 -24.38
C VAL A 24 -16.10 7.10 -23.52
N TYR A 25 -16.86 7.98 -24.16
CA TYR A 25 -17.69 8.96 -23.46
C TYR A 25 -18.89 8.27 -22.81
N VAL A 26 -19.18 8.63 -21.56
CA VAL A 26 -20.35 8.15 -20.80
C VAL A 26 -21.18 9.34 -20.37
N ALA A 27 -22.47 9.35 -20.77
CA ALA A 27 -23.38 10.41 -20.36
C ALA A 27 -23.64 10.38 -18.86
N LEU A 28 -23.71 11.55 -18.21
CA LEU A 28 -24.00 11.65 -16.78
C LEU A 28 -25.36 11.07 -16.41
N SER A 29 -26.33 11.14 -17.31
CA SER A 29 -27.62 10.48 -17.13
C SER A 29 -27.50 8.96 -16.97
N MET A 30 -26.58 8.34 -17.70
CA MET A 30 -26.28 6.91 -17.60
C MET A 30 -25.56 6.59 -16.27
N VAL A 31 -24.62 7.45 -15.86
CA VAL A 31 -23.95 7.34 -14.56
C VAL A 31 -24.97 7.34 -13.41
N LYS A 32 -25.92 8.26 -13.43
CA LYS A 32 -26.99 8.35 -12.43
C LYS A 32 -27.96 7.17 -12.48
N ARG A 33 -28.38 6.79 -13.68
CA ARG A 33 -29.35 5.69 -13.88
C ARG A 33 -28.86 4.37 -13.32
N TYR A 34 -27.58 4.04 -13.50
CA TYR A 34 -27.00 2.77 -13.09
C TYR A 34 -26.22 2.87 -11.77
N GLY A 35 -26.20 4.02 -11.12
CA GLY A 35 -25.44 4.21 -9.88
C GLY A 35 -23.96 3.97 -10.04
N LEU A 36 -23.39 4.38 -11.17
CA LEU A 36 -21.98 4.17 -11.47
C LEU A 36 -21.10 5.07 -10.60
N ARG A 37 -19.92 4.56 -10.29
CA ARG A 37 -18.94 5.26 -9.46
C ARG A 37 -17.58 5.27 -10.12
N LYS A 38 -16.79 6.29 -9.83
CA LYS A 38 -15.39 6.37 -10.24
C LYS A 38 -14.65 5.09 -9.80
N GLY A 39 -13.90 4.50 -10.72
CA GLY A 39 -13.18 3.25 -10.47
C GLY A 39 -13.94 1.97 -10.83
N ASP A 40 -15.20 2.06 -11.26
CA ASP A 40 -15.93 0.90 -11.75
C ASP A 40 -15.31 0.36 -13.05
N ALA A 41 -15.21 -0.97 -13.14
CA ALA A 41 -14.85 -1.63 -14.39
C ALA A 41 -16.12 -1.86 -15.22
N ILE A 42 -16.19 -1.27 -16.40
CA ILE A 42 -17.36 -1.26 -17.26
C ILE A 42 -17.08 -2.07 -18.53
N THR A 43 -18.01 -2.94 -18.90
CA THR A 43 -18.09 -3.52 -20.25
C THR A 43 -19.40 -3.12 -20.90
N GLY A 44 -19.39 -2.92 -22.21
CA GLY A 44 -20.58 -2.49 -22.91
C GLY A 44 -20.36 -2.29 -24.41
N ALA A 45 -21.35 -1.71 -25.05
CA ALA A 45 -21.34 -1.41 -26.48
C ALA A 45 -21.12 0.08 -26.71
N VAL A 46 -20.27 0.38 -27.67
CA VAL A 46 -19.90 1.73 -28.10
C VAL A 46 -20.49 1.99 -29.48
N LYS A 47 -21.03 3.20 -29.67
CA LYS A 47 -21.52 3.61 -30.99
C LYS A 47 -20.33 3.80 -31.93
N GLN A 48 -20.37 3.11 -33.07
CA GLN A 48 -19.42 3.31 -34.17
C GLN A 48 -19.89 4.44 -35.11
N PRO A 49 -19.00 5.35 -35.54
CA PRO A 49 -19.37 6.40 -36.49
C PRO A 49 -19.76 5.76 -37.84
N GLN A 50 -20.91 6.18 -38.39
CA GLN A 50 -21.34 5.76 -39.72
C GLN A 50 -20.75 6.68 -40.81
N GLU A 51 -20.67 6.16 -42.06
CA GLU A 51 -20.24 6.97 -43.20
C GLU A 51 -21.16 8.19 -43.37
N GLY A 52 -20.56 9.38 -43.39
CA GLY A 52 -21.27 10.65 -43.52
C GLY A 52 -21.68 11.33 -42.22
N GLU A 53 -21.51 10.70 -41.08
CA GLU A 53 -21.69 11.35 -39.77
C GLU A 53 -20.49 12.20 -39.41
N ARG A 54 -20.75 13.32 -38.71
CA ARG A 54 -19.70 14.16 -38.11
C ARG A 54 -18.94 13.34 -37.06
N LYS A 55 -17.65 13.13 -37.28
CA LYS A 55 -16.81 12.42 -36.27
C LYS A 55 -16.80 13.19 -34.99
N GLU A 56 -17.40 12.65 -33.94
CA GLU A 56 -17.21 13.11 -32.56
C GLU A 56 -15.81 12.76 -32.10
N LYS A 57 -15.25 13.57 -31.22
CA LYS A 57 -13.90 13.37 -30.69
C LYS A 57 -13.79 12.03 -29.96
N PHE A 58 -14.85 11.61 -29.28
CA PHE A 58 -14.94 10.34 -28.56
C PHE A 58 -16.23 9.63 -28.90
N ASN A 59 -16.17 8.31 -29.01
CA ASN A 59 -17.36 7.51 -29.21
C ASN A 59 -18.16 7.35 -27.94
N PRO A 60 -19.49 7.48 -27.97
CA PRO A 60 -20.31 7.33 -26.76
C PRO A 60 -20.59 5.87 -26.42
N LEU A 61 -20.66 5.55 -25.14
CA LEU A 61 -21.21 4.29 -24.64
C LEU A 61 -22.72 4.31 -24.82
N VAL A 62 -23.26 3.29 -25.47
CA VAL A 62 -24.71 3.19 -25.72
C VAL A 62 -25.41 2.14 -24.89
N ARG A 63 -24.68 1.14 -24.40
CA ARG A 63 -25.21 0.06 -23.57
C ARG A 63 -24.15 -0.40 -22.57
N ILE A 64 -24.56 -0.65 -21.33
CA ILE A 64 -23.71 -1.27 -20.31
C ILE A 64 -24.10 -2.73 -20.21
N ASP A 65 -23.11 -3.62 -20.36
CA ASP A 65 -23.29 -5.06 -20.21
C ASP A 65 -22.97 -5.52 -18.79
N THR A 66 -21.84 -5.07 -18.22
CA THR A 66 -21.46 -5.40 -16.85
C THR A 66 -20.84 -4.20 -16.12
N VAL A 67 -21.01 -4.18 -14.81
CA VAL A 67 -20.34 -3.27 -13.87
C VAL A 67 -19.59 -4.15 -12.87
N ASN A 68 -18.25 -4.07 -12.85
CA ASN A 68 -17.39 -4.92 -12.01
C ASN A 68 -17.70 -6.41 -12.16
N GLY A 69 -18.01 -6.85 -13.38
CA GLY A 69 -18.33 -8.24 -13.71
C GLY A 69 -19.75 -8.69 -13.37
N ALA A 70 -20.57 -7.85 -12.75
CA ALA A 70 -21.97 -8.14 -12.40
C ALA A 70 -22.96 -7.45 -13.35
N ASP A 71 -24.21 -7.93 -13.34
CA ASP A 71 -25.30 -7.25 -14.01
C ASP A 71 -25.46 -5.82 -13.47
N PRO A 72 -25.67 -4.79 -14.33
CA PRO A 72 -25.79 -3.40 -13.88
C PRO A 72 -26.89 -3.17 -12.84
N GLU A 73 -28.01 -3.90 -12.90
CA GLU A 73 -29.09 -3.77 -11.92
C GLU A 73 -28.70 -4.35 -10.55
N ILE A 74 -27.89 -5.42 -10.51
CA ILE A 74 -27.34 -5.98 -9.29
C ILE A 74 -26.29 -5.03 -8.69
N ALA A 75 -25.43 -4.47 -9.54
CA ALA A 75 -24.39 -3.52 -9.13
C ALA A 75 -24.96 -2.26 -8.47
N LYS A 76 -26.16 -1.84 -8.83
CA LYS A 76 -26.88 -0.71 -8.23
C LYS A 76 -27.15 -0.87 -6.74
N GLN A 77 -27.28 -2.11 -6.26
CA GLN A 77 -27.67 -2.44 -4.87
C GLN A 77 -26.45 -2.54 -3.93
N ARG A 78 -25.25 -2.36 -4.42
CA ARG A 78 -24.01 -2.44 -3.63
C ARG A 78 -23.93 -1.35 -2.57
N GLN A 79 -23.24 -1.67 -1.47
CA GLN A 79 -22.96 -0.69 -0.43
C GLN A 79 -21.80 0.22 -0.86
N ASP A 80 -21.85 1.46 -0.41
CA ASP A 80 -20.75 2.42 -0.59
C ASP A 80 -19.61 2.08 0.38
N PHE A 81 -18.38 2.16 -0.10
CA PHE A 81 -17.18 1.92 0.69
C PHE A 81 -17.17 2.71 2.02
N ASN A 82 -17.62 3.97 1.99
CA ASN A 82 -17.64 4.83 3.18
C ASN A 82 -18.67 4.41 4.24
N LYS A 83 -19.62 3.55 3.89
CA LYS A 83 -20.63 3.01 4.81
C LYS A 83 -20.24 1.68 5.43
N LEU A 84 -19.14 1.09 4.98
CA LEU A 84 -18.63 -0.17 5.54
C LEU A 84 -17.93 0.10 6.87
N THR A 85 -18.08 -0.84 7.82
CA THR A 85 -17.53 -0.68 9.17
C THR A 85 -16.05 -1.05 9.22
N PRO A 86 -15.14 -0.10 9.54
CA PRO A 86 -13.72 -0.39 9.63
C PRO A 86 -13.35 -1.04 10.96
N LEU A 87 -12.49 -2.04 10.90
CA LEU A 87 -11.93 -2.75 12.05
C LEU A 87 -10.41 -2.75 12.01
N TYR A 88 -9.79 -3.10 13.14
CA TYR A 88 -8.36 -3.41 13.15
C TYR A 88 -8.07 -4.62 12.26
N ALA A 89 -6.86 -4.66 11.70
CA ALA A 89 -6.36 -5.84 11.00
C ALA A 89 -6.25 -7.02 11.99
N THR A 90 -6.84 -8.15 11.66
CA THR A 90 -6.83 -9.37 12.48
C THR A 90 -6.33 -10.59 11.72
N GLU A 91 -6.36 -10.56 10.40
CA GLU A 91 -5.87 -11.61 9.53
C GLU A 91 -4.52 -11.21 8.92
N ARG A 92 -3.53 -12.04 9.15
CA ARG A 92 -2.15 -11.77 8.74
C ARG A 92 -1.93 -12.02 7.26
N LEU A 93 -1.22 -11.11 6.61
CA LEU A 93 -0.57 -11.34 5.32
C LEU A 93 0.83 -11.90 5.60
N ARG A 94 0.98 -13.22 5.57
CA ARG A 94 2.29 -13.83 5.76
C ARG A 94 3.16 -13.61 4.53
N LEU A 95 4.39 -13.19 4.78
CA LEU A 95 5.33 -12.81 3.73
C LEU A 95 6.51 -13.77 3.62
N GLU A 96 6.73 -14.60 4.61
CA GLU A 96 7.75 -15.64 4.54
C GLU A 96 7.48 -16.59 3.37
N THR A 97 8.48 -16.79 2.51
CA THR A 97 8.42 -17.71 1.37
C THR A 97 9.55 -18.75 1.48
N GLU A 98 10.70 -18.46 0.90
CA GLU A 98 11.86 -19.34 0.94
C GLU A 98 12.81 -18.95 2.09
N PRO A 99 13.53 -19.95 2.67
CA PRO A 99 14.45 -19.69 3.80
C PRO A 99 15.50 -18.63 3.52
N GLY A 100 15.97 -18.52 2.28
CA GLY A 100 17.01 -17.57 1.87
C GLY A 100 16.53 -16.15 1.62
N ILE A 101 15.22 -15.92 1.55
CA ILE A 101 14.65 -14.57 1.35
C ILE A 101 14.46 -13.93 2.72
N LEU A 102 15.50 -13.26 3.20
CA LEU A 102 15.55 -12.70 4.56
C LEU A 102 14.64 -11.50 4.75
N THR A 103 14.45 -10.69 3.72
CA THR A 103 13.61 -9.47 3.80
C THR A 103 12.23 -9.77 4.34
N THR A 104 11.52 -10.70 3.74
CA THR A 104 10.14 -11.03 4.12
C THR A 104 10.08 -11.78 5.44
N ARG A 105 11.09 -12.58 5.75
CA ARG A 105 11.22 -13.23 7.06
C ARG A 105 11.37 -12.21 8.19
N ILE A 106 12.19 -11.18 7.98
CA ILE A 106 12.40 -10.11 8.97
C ILE A 106 11.12 -9.30 9.14
N VAL A 107 10.45 -8.92 8.05
CA VAL A 107 9.20 -8.14 8.13
C VAL A 107 8.14 -8.88 8.93
N ASP A 108 7.98 -10.19 8.71
CA ASP A 108 7.03 -10.99 9.46
C ASP A 108 7.29 -11.02 10.97
N ILE A 109 8.54 -10.83 11.38
CA ILE A 109 8.94 -10.83 12.79
C ILE A 109 8.81 -9.43 13.40
N VAL A 110 9.36 -8.41 12.74
CA VAL A 110 9.48 -7.08 13.35
C VAL A 110 8.36 -6.12 13.00
N SER A 111 7.71 -6.31 11.86
CA SER A 111 6.61 -5.44 11.39
C SER A 111 5.57 -6.27 10.67
N PRO A 112 4.87 -7.18 11.35
CA PRO A 112 3.87 -8.01 10.71
C PRO A 112 2.77 -7.15 10.07
N ILE A 113 2.30 -7.59 8.91
CA ILE A 113 1.30 -6.90 8.12
C ILE A 113 0.02 -7.73 8.12
N GLY A 114 -1.08 -7.10 8.45
CA GLY A 114 -2.41 -7.68 8.35
C GLY A 114 -3.23 -7.10 7.22
N LYS A 115 -4.27 -7.82 6.81
CA LYS A 115 -5.26 -7.32 5.86
C LYS A 115 -5.97 -6.10 6.42
N GLY A 116 -5.86 -4.98 5.73
CA GLY A 116 -6.35 -3.68 6.18
C GLY A 116 -5.29 -2.78 6.81
N GLN A 117 -4.04 -3.21 6.84
CA GLN A 117 -2.94 -2.44 7.40
C GLN A 117 -2.68 -1.15 6.62
N ARG A 118 -2.34 -0.12 7.36
CA ARG A 118 -1.92 1.19 6.82
C ARG A 118 -0.46 1.41 7.19
N GLY A 119 0.45 0.98 6.31
CA GLY A 119 1.88 0.92 6.60
C GLY A 119 2.71 1.94 5.84
N LEU A 120 3.71 2.50 6.52
CA LEU A 120 4.75 3.31 5.93
C LEU A 120 6.06 2.53 5.82
N ILE A 121 6.65 2.55 4.63
CA ILE A 121 8.00 2.08 4.39
C ILE A 121 8.88 3.33 4.30
N VAL A 122 9.57 3.63 5.39
CA VAL A 122 10.37 4.85 5.52
C VAL A 122 11.77 4.59 4.96
N SER A 123 12.13 5.29 3.90
CA SER A 123 13.37 5.03 3.17
C SER A 123 14.16 6.29 2.90
N PRO A 124 15.42 6.37 3.40
CA PRO A 124 16.40 7.31 2.87
C PRO A 124 16.83 6.88 1.46
N PRO A 125 17.46 7.79 0.68
CA PRO A 125 18.01 7.43 -0.62
C PRO A 125 19.03 6.28 -0.50
N LYS A 126 19.05 5.40 -1.51
CA LYS A 126 20.03 4.30 -1.63
C LYS A 126 20.01 3.28 -0.48
N ALA A 127 18.86 3.06 0.13
CA ALA A 127 18.70 2.10 1.22
C ALA A 127 18.10 0.75 0.79
N GLY A 128 17.89 0.54 -0.51
CA GLY A 128 17.34 -0.72 -1.03
C GLY A 128 15.82 -0.78 -1.07
N LYS A 129 15.15 0.36 -1.16
CA LYS A 129 13.69 0.47 -1.20
C LYS A 129 13.04 -0.41 -2.26
N THR A 130 13.55 -0.39 -3.49
CA THR A 130 13.00 -1.17 -4.61
C THR A 130 13.08 -2.67 -4.36
N MET A 131 14.19 -3.15 -3.81
CA MET A 131 14.35 -4.56 -3.44
C MET A 131 13.33 -5.00 -2.39
N VAL A 132 13.07 -4.16 -1.41
CA VAL A 132 12.05 -4.42 -0.37
C VAL A 132 10.65 -4.48 -0.97
N LEU A 133 10.29 -3.52 -1.83
CA LEU A 133 8.99 -3.50 -2.49
C LEU A 133 8.76 -4.72 -3.38
N GLN A 134 9.74 -5.13 -4.16
CA GLN A 134 9.66 -6.32 -4.99
C GLN A 134 9.51 -7.59 -4.14
N ALA A 135 10.26 -7.70 -3.06
CA ALA A 135 10.16 -8.83 -2.13
C ALA A 135 8.76 -8.92 -1.49
N LEU A 136 8.22 -7.78 -1.05
CA LEU A 136 6.86 -7.73 -0.49
C LEU A 136 5.81 -8.10 -1.52
N ALA A 137 5.89 -7.54 -2.72
CA ALA A 137 4.95 -7.82 -3.80
C ALA A 137 4.95 -9.31 -4.18
N ASN A 138 6.11 -9.90 -4.36
CA ASN A 138 6.24 -11.31 -4.73
C ASN A 138 5.75 -12.24 -3.60
N ALA A 139 6.03 -11.90 -2.35
CA ALA A 139 5.56 -12.66 -1.21
C ALA A 139 4.03 -12.63 -1.07
N ILE A 140 3.42 -11.47 -1.25
CA ILE A 140 1.97 -11.30 -1.20
C ILE A 140 1.30 -12.18 -2.26
N THR A 141 1.75 -12.12 -3.50
CA THR A 141 1.16 -12.93 -4.58
C THR A 141 1.42 -14.41 -4.44
N THR A 142 2.54 -14.81 -3.87
CA THR A 142 2.88 -16.22 -3.64
C THR A 142 2.05 -16.84 -2.52
N ASN A 143 1.94 -16.13 -1.38
CA ASN A 143 1.28 -16.66 -0.18
C ASN A 143 -0.21 -16.40 -0.12
N ASN A 144 -0.68 -15.33 -0.82
CA ASN A 144 -2.06 -14.89 -0.80
C ASN A 144 -2.56 -14.67 -2.23
N PRO A 145 -2.72 -15.74 -3.03
CA PRO A 145 -3.10 -15.62 -4.44
C PRO A 145 -4.52 -15.04 -4.64
N GLU A 146 -5.35 -15.05 -3.61
CA GLU A 146 -6.68 -14.43 -3.60
C GLU A 146 -6.63 -12.90 -3.53
N VAL A 147 -5.52 -12.32 -3.11
CA VAL A 147 -5.35 -10.88 -2.96
C VAL A 147 -5.15 -10.21 -4.32
N HIS A 148 -5.89 -9.14 -4.55
CA HIS A 148 -5.66 -8.27 -5.71
C HIS A 148 -4.54 -7.28 -5.39
N LEU A 149 -3.39 -7.43 -6.02
CA LEU A 149 -2.23 -6.57 -5.81
C LEU A 149 -2.17 -5.47 -6.86
N MET A 150 -2.14 -4.22 -6.40
CA MET A 150 -1.95 -3.03 -7.22
C MET A 150 -0.65 -2.34 -6.79
N VAL A 151 0.23 -2.07 -7.74
CA VAL A 151 1.46 -1.31 -7.51
C VAL A 151 1.32 0.03 -8.22
N VAL A 152 1.28 1.11 -7.46
CA VAL A 152 1.11 2.47 -7.96
C VAL A 152 2.43 3.22 -7.85
N LEU A 153 3.01 3.55 -9.01
CA LEU A 153 4.29 4.22 -9.14
C LEU A 153 4.08 5.66 -9.62
N VAL A 154 4.44 6.61 -8.79
CA VAL A 154 4.24 8.05 -9.06
C VAL A 154 5.59 8.73 -9.16
N ASP A 155 5.82 9.43 -10.27
CA ASP A 155 7.04 10.19 -10.54
C ASP A 155 8.29 9.29 -10.53
N GLU A 156 8.14 8.09 -11.06
CA GLU A 156 9.20 7.07 -11.12
C GLU A 156 9.87 7.07 -12.50
N ARG A 157 11.06 6.48 -12.58
CA ARG A 157 11.80 6.34 -13.82
C ARG A 157 11.18 5.26 -14.71
N PRO A 158 11.12 5.47 -16.05
CA PRO A 158 10.54 4.47 -16.97
C PRO A 158 11.16 3.08 -16.86
N GLU A 159 12.49 2.99 -16.70
CA GLU A 159 13.18 1.71 -16.54
C GLU A 159 12.80 0.97 -15.25
N GLU A 160 12.54 1.70 -14.16
CA GLU A 160 12.08 1.12 -12.90
C GLU A 160 10.64 0.62 -13.00
N VAL A 161 9.79 1.32 -13.75
CA VAL A 161 8.44 0.86 -14.07
C VAL A 161 8.48 -0.45 -14.85
N THR A 162 9.31 -0.52 -15.89
CA THR A 162 9.49 -1.74 -16.69
C THR A 162 9.98 -2.91 -15.84
N ASP A 163 10.94 -2.67 -14.97
CA ASP A 163 11.48 -3.68 -14.07
C ASP A 163 10.39 -4.22 -13.13
N MET A 164 9.59 -3.33 -12.55
CA MET A 164 8.46 -3.72 -11.68
C MET A 164 7.42 -4.54 -12.45
N GLN A 165 7.07 -4.14 -13.67
CA GLN A 165 6.12 -4.88 -14.52
C GLN A 165 6.59 -6.29 -14.86
N ARG A 166 7.90 -6.49 -14.99
CA ARG A 166 8.51 -7.78 -15.33
C ARG A 166 8.68 -8.70 -14.12
N THR A 167 8.87 -8.13 -12.93
CA THR A 167 9.21 -8.89 -11.72
C THR A 167 8.03 -9.14 -10.79
N VAL A 168 6.95 -8.40 -10.92
CA VAL A 168 5.78 -8.46 -10.04
C VAL A 168 4.57 -9.01 -10.76
N LYS A 169 3.91 -9.99 -10.15
CA LYS A 169 2.64 -10.58 -10.63
C LYS A 169 1.44 -9.80 -10.10
N GLY A 170 1.36 -8.53 -10.40
CA GLY A 170 0.28 -7.65 -9.99
C GLY A 170 -0.03 -6.64 -11.07
N GLU A 171 -1.04 -5.83 -10.82
CA GLU A 171 -1.36 -4.70 -11.68
C GLU A 171 -0.40 -3.55 -11.36
N VAL A 172 0.43 -3.17 -12.34
CA VAL A 172 1.35 -2.03 -12.19
C VAL A 172 0.76 -0.81 -12.90
N ILE A 173 0.52 0.23 -12.12
CA ILE A 173 -0.08 1.48 -12.55
C ILE A 173 0.95 2.58 -12.34
N ALA A 174 1.36 3.25 -13.41
CA ALA A 174 2.47 4.18 -13.33
C ALA A 174 2.20 5.52 -14.01
N SER A 175 2.76 6.57 -13.43
CA SER A 175 2.93 7.87 -14.03
C SER A 175 4.39 8.29 -13.87
N THR A 176 5.15 8.27 -14.96
CA THR A 176 6.59 8.47 -14.96
C THR A 176 6.98 9.94 -14.77
N PHE A 177 8.25 10.18 -14.39
CA PHE A 177 8.75 11.52 -14.02
C PHE A 177 8.66 12.57 -15.14
N ASP A 178 8.57 12.13 -16.39
CA ASP A 178 8.43 12.99 -17.58
C ASP A 178 7.00 13.47 -17.84
N ARG A 179 6.05 13.08 -16.97
CA ARG A 179 4.66 13.54 -17.04
C ARG A 179 4.40 14.71 -16.09
N PRO A 180 3.41 15.57 -16.40
CA PRO A 180 3.04 16.66 -15.51
C PRO A 180 2.43 16.15 -14.20
N ALA A 181 2.47 17.01 -13.16
CA ALA A 181 1.97 16.68 -11.83
C ALA A 181 0.48 16.27 -11.81
N ASP A 182 -0.33 16.86 -12.69
CA ASP A 182 -1.75 16.49 -12.83
C ASP A 182 -1.95 15.02 -13.22
N ASP A 183 -1.06 14.45 -14.02
CA ASP A 183 -1.13 13.04 -14.38
C ASP A 183 -0.83 12.14 -13.18
N HIS A 184 0.10 12.53 -12.32
CA HIS A 184 0.42 11.78 -11.10
C HIS A 184 -0.79 11.72 -10.16
N THR A 185 -1.45 12.84 -9.94
CA THR A 185 -2.64 12.89 -9.07
C THR A 185 -3.82 12.14 -9.67
N THR A 186 -4.04 12.27 -10.98
CA THR A 186 -5.11 11.57 -11.70
C THR A 186 -4.97 10.06 -11.61
N VAL A 187 -3.77 9.54 -11.86
CA VAL A 187 -3.49 8.10 -11.76
C VAL A 187 -3.73 7.58 -10.34
N ALA A 188 -3.22 8.29 -9.34
CA ALA A 188 -3.37 7.89 -7.95
C ALA A 188 -4.85 7.87 -7.51
N GLU A 189 -5.60 8.90 -7.86
CA GLU A 189 -7.03 8.98 -7.53
C GLU A 189 -7.85 7.86 -8.18
N LEU A 190 -7.64 7.59 -9.45
CA LEU A 190 -8.38 6.53 -10.13
C LEU A 190 -7.97 5.15 -9.60
N ALA A 191 -6.69 4.94 -9.29
CA ALA A 191 -6.21 3.69 -8.72
C ALA A 191 -6.84 3.38 -7.36
N ILE A 192 -6.90 4.36 -6.45
CA ILE A 192 -7.50 4.13 -5.13
C ILE A 192 -9.02 3.94 -5.22
N GLU A 193 -9.70 4.64 -6.12
CA GLU A 193 -11.12 4.44 -6.35
C GLU A 193 -11.40 3.04 -6.93
N ARG A 194 -10.55 2.56 -7.84
CA ARG A 194 -10.62 1.18 -8.32
C ARG A 194 -10.46 0.17 -7.18
N ALA A 195 -9.48 0.38 -6.31
CA ALA A 195 -9.27 -0.47 -5.14
C ALA A 195 -10.52 -0.52 -4.24
N LYS A 196 -11.14 0.63 -3.96
CA LYS A 196 -12.37 0.70 -3.18
C LYS A 196 -13.53 -0.07 -3.83
N ARG A 197 -13.66 0.00 -5.15
CA ARG A 197 -14.70 -0.76 -5.87
C ARG A 197 -14.50 -2.28 -5.73
N LEU A 198 -13.26 -2.74 -5.74
CA LEU A 198 -12.95 -4.15 -5.50
C LEU A 198 -13.27 -4.58 -4.07
N VAL A 199 -12.96 -3.74 -3.09
CA VAL A 199 -13.28 -4.01 -1.68
C VAL A 199 -14.79 -4.08 -1.44
N GLU A 200 -15.56 -3.22 -2.09
CA GLU A 200 -17.04 -3.27 -2.03
C GLU A 200 -17.61 -4.62 -2.48
N LEU A 201 -16.91 -5.32 -3.37
CA LEU A 201 -17.25 -6.67 -3.82
C LEU A 201 -16.82 -7.79 -2.85
N GLY A 202 -16.16 -7.45 -1.77
CA GLY A 202 -15.64 -8.41 -0.80
C GLY A 202 -14.23 -8.90 -1.06
N HIS A 203 -13.50 -8.30 -2.00
CA HIS A 203 -12.10 -8.66 -2.27
C HIS A 203 -11.15 -8.08 -1.23
N ASP A 204 -10.04 -8.80 -1.03
CA ASP A 204 -8.88 -8.31 -0.32
C ASP A 204 -7.93 -7.67 -1.33
N VAL A 205 -7.67 -6.37 -1.15
CA VAL A 205 -6.82 -5.59 -2.05
C VAL A 205 -5.60 -5.08 -1.29
N VAL A 206 -4.43 -5.19 -1.91
CA VAL A 206 -3.20 -4.58 -1.41
C VAL A 206 -2.72 -3.56 -2.44
N VAL A 207 -2.52 -2.34 -2.00
CA VAL A 207 -1.92 -1.25 -2.79
C VAL A 207 -0.53 -0.95 -2.25
N LEU A 208 0.48 -1.11 -3.10
CA LEU A 208 1.84 -0.63 -2.85
C LEU A 208 1.98 0.71 -3.56
N LEU A 209 2.17 1.79 -2.82
CA LEU A 209 2.35 3.14 -3.36
C LEU A 209 3.82 3.56 -3.23
N ASP A 210 4.48 3.83 -4.31
CA ASP A 210 5.83 4.42 -4.34
C ASP A 210 5.80 5.74 -5.12
N SER A 211 5.77 6.85 -4.46
CA SER A 211 5.82 7.11 -3.03
C SER A 211 4.75 8.12 -2.62
N ILE A 212 4.37 8.10 -1.36
CA ILE A 212 3.46 9.11 -0.81
C ILE A 212 4.09 10.51 -0.77
N THR A 213 5.39 10.59 -0.64
CA THR A 213 6.16 11.85 -0.68
C THR A 213 6.03 12.52 -2.05
N ARG A 214 6.23 11.77 -3.13
CA ARG A 214 6.09 12.28 -4.50
C ARG A 214 4.65 12.61 -4.85
N LEU A 215 3.71 11.84 -4.33
CA LEU A 215 2.28 12.15 -4.46
C LEU A 215 1.94 13.49 -3.76
N GLY A 216 2.46 13.71 -2.56
CA GLY A 216 2.32 14.98 -1.85
C GLY A 216 2.92 16.15 -2.62
N ARG A 217 4.10 15.98 -3.21
CA ARG A 217 4.72 16.99 -4.09
C ARG A 217 3.84 17.31 -5.30
N ALA A 218 3.28 16.27 -5.94
CA ALA A 218 2.42 16.42 -7.11
C ALA A 218 1.15 17.20 -6.77
N TYR A 219 0.52 16.92 -5.66
CA TYR A 219 -0.64 17.70 -5.19
C TYR A 219 -0.28 19.14 -4.82
N ASN A 220 0.91 19.38 -4.31
CA ASN A 220 1.37 20.74 -4.01
C ASN A 220 1.48 21.61 -5.26
N ILE A 221 1.73 21.01 -6.42
CA ILE A 221 1.78 21.68 -7.71
C ILE A 221 0.39 21.77 -8.35
N ALA A 222 -0.36 20.66 -8.33
CA ALA A 222 -1.60 20.48 -9.09
C ALA A 222 -2.86 20.95 -8.36
N ALA A 223 -2.90 20.88 -7.01
CA ALA A 223 -4.08 21.28 -6.25
C ALA A 223 -4.22 22.82 -6.19
N PRO A 224 -5.45 23.35 -6.16
CA PRO A 224 -5.67 24.78 -5.94
C PRO A 224 -5.05 25.23 -4.62
N ALA A 225 -4.28 26.32 -4.67
CA ALA A 225 -3.62 26.87 -3.49
C ALA A 225 -4.63 27.43 -2.49
N SER A 226 -4.51 27.06 -1.21
CA SER A 226 -5.31 27.63 -0.12
C SER A 226 -4.73 28.95 0.42
N GLY A 227 -3.45 29.22 0.10
CA GLY A 227 -2.69 30.34 0.63
C GLY A 227 -2.04 30.08 1.98
N ARG A 228 -2.33 28.96 2.64
CA ARG A 228 -1.68 28.54 3.89
C ARG A 228 -0.44 27.71 3.57
N ILE A 229 0.69 28.38 3.53
CA ILE A 229 1.97 27.74 3.23
C ILE A 229 2.64 27.29 4.53
N LEU A 230 2.87 25.99 4.65
CA LEU A 230 3.62 25.38 5.72
C LEU A 230 5.13 25.54 5.48
N SER A 231 5.93 25.18 6.46
CA SER A 231 7.38 25.10 6.32
C SER A 231 7.76 24.26 5.08
N GLY A 232 8.80 24.64 4.34
CA GLY A 232 9.24 23.92 3.14
C GLY A 232 8.41 24.20 1.87
N GLY A 233 7.50 25.18 1.90
CA GLY A 233 6.71 25.58 0.72
C GLY A 233 5.53 24.66 0.42
N VAL A 234 5.08 23.84 1.37
CA VAL A 234 3.92 22.96 1.22
C VAL A 234 2.64 23.72 1.52
N ASP A 235 1.71 23.81 0.57
CA ASP A 235 0.37 24.31 0.84
C ASP A 235 -0.41 23.27 1.68
N SER A 236 -1.10 23.74 2.72
CA SER A 236 -1.85 22.84 3.61
C SER A 236 -2.92 22.01 2.89
N SER A 237 -3.48 22.53 1.80
CA SER A 237 -4.45 21.81 0.97
C SER A 237 -3.85 20.62 0.20
N ALA A 238 -2.55 20.61 -0.02
CA ALA A 238 -1.86 19.55 -0.75
C ALA A 238 -1.73 18.25 0.04
N LEU A 239 -1.86 18.29 1.37
CA LEU A 239 -1.70 17.13 2.25
C LEU A 239 -2.98 16.31 2.41
N TYR A 240 -4.14 16.92 2.20
CA TYR A 240 -5.43 16.26 2.38
C TYR A 240 -5.68 15.11 1.39
N PRO A 241 -5.50 15.28 0.06
CA PRO A 241 -5.73 14.19 -0.89
C PRO A 241 -4.83 12.97 -0.66
N PRO A 242 -3.51 13.09 -0.42
CA PRO A 242 -2.69 11.95 -0.05
C PRO A 242 -3.13 11.28 1.27
N LYS A 243 -3.62 12.04 2.25
CA LYS A 243 -4.20 11.49 3.48
C LYS A 243 -5.46 10.68 3.20
N ARG A 244 -6.32 11.15 2.32
CA ARG A 244 -7.51 10.38 1.88
C ARG A 244 -7.12 9.09 1.18
N PHE A 245 -6.08 9.12 0.36
CA PHE A 245 -5.54 7.93 -0.27
C PHE A 245 -5.05 6.93 0.79
N PHE A 246 -4.11 7.35 1.60
CA PHE A 246 -3.50 6.49 2.63
C PHE A 246 -4.50 6.06 3.70
N GLY A 247 -5.36 6.96 4.11
CA GLY A 247 -6.40 6.72 5.11
C GLY A 247 -7.54 5.81 4.66
N ALA A 248 -7.61 5.46 3.37
CA ALA A 248 -8.59 4.50 2.87
C ALA A 248 -8.30 3.06 3.35
N ALA A 249 -7.06 2.76 3.75
CA ALA A 249 -6.67 1.42 4.23
C ALA A 249 -7.46 1.04 5.50
N ARG A 250 -8.17 -0.08 5.43
CA ARG A 250 -8.96 -0.63 6.52
C ARG A 250 -9.35 -2.08 6.29
N ASN A 251 -9.54 -2.80 7.38
CA ASN A 251 -10.22 -4.08 7.37
C ASN A 251 -11.73 -3.83 7.54
N ILE A 252 -12.56 -4.55 6.80
CA ILE A 252 -14.01 -4.34 6.80
C ILE A 252 -14.70 -5.47 7.54
N GLU A 253 -15.59 -5.13 8.46
CA GLU A 253 -16.43 -6.10 9.16
C GLU A 253 -17.30 -6.87 8.16
N ASP A 254 -17.24 -8.20 8.23
CA ASP A 254 -17.97 -9.12 7.34
C ASP A 254 -17.75 -8.84 5.83
N GLY A 255 -16.59 -8.35 5.48
CA GLY A 255 -16.27 -7.96 4.10
C GLY A 255 -14.83 -8.18 3.74
N GLY A 256 -14.39 -7.49 2.69
CA GLY A 256 -13.02 -7.49 2.22
C GLY A 256 -12.08 -6.61 3.06
N SER A 257 -10.95 -6.27 2.48
CA SER A 257 -9.97 -5.39 3.11
C SER A 257 -9.21 -4.56 2.08
N LEU A 258 -8.77 -3.39 2.49
CA LEU A 258 -7.85 -2.56 1.74
C LEU A 258 -6.59 -2.33 2.57
N THR A 259 -5.49 -2.91 2.12
CA THR A 259 -4.16 -2.73 2.71
C THR A 259 -3.37 -1.75 1.86
N ILE A 260 -2.77 -0.74 2.48
CA ILE A 260 -1.92 0.22 1.75
C ILE A 260 -0.56 0.27 2.42
N LEU A 261 0.47 -0.02 1.64
CA LEU A 261 1.87 0.11 2.03
C LEU A 261 2.48 1.21 1.15
N ALA A 262 2.77 2.35 1.75
CA ALA A 262 3.29 3.51 1.04
C ALA A 262 4.73 3.78 1.43
N THR A 263 5.60 4.01 0.46
CA THR A 263 6.94 4.48 0.74
C THR A 263 6.94 5.96 1.06
N ALA A 264 7.70 6.34 2.08
CA ALA A 264 7.93 7.73 2.46
C ALA A 264 9.43 8.00 2.38
N LEU A 265 9.81 9.06 1.66
CA LEU A 265 11.20 9.43 1.44
C LEU A 265 11.67 10.35 2.56
N ILE A 266 12.81 10.03 3.16
CA ILE A 266 13.46 10.84 4.20
C ILE A 266 14.92 11.11 3.81
N GLU A 267 15.55 12.05 4.50
CA GLU A 267 16.96 12.41 4.29
C GLU A 267 17.28 12.75 2.83
N THR A 268 16.33 13.37 2.15
CA THR A 268 16.49 13.79 0.73
C THR A 268 17.15 15.18 0.58
N GLY A 269 17.34 15.88 1.69
CA GLY A 269 17.78 17.27 1.70
C GLY A 269 16.65 18.28 1.44
N SER A 270 15.44 17.81 1.18
CA SER A 270 14.26 18.65 0.92
C SER A 270 13.46 18.90 2.20
N LYS A 271 13.26 20.18 2.53
CA LYS A 271 12.40 20.56 3.65
C LYS A 271 10.93 20.20 3.40
N MET A 272 10.50 20.26 2.15
CA MET A 272 9.16 19.82 1.74
C MET A 272 8.93 18.35 2.08
N ASP A 273 9.90 17.48 1.80
CA ASP A 273 9.80 16.05 2.09
C ASP A 273 9.72 15.75 3.58
N GLU A 274 10.45 16.51 4.40
CA GLU A 274 10.39 16.40 5.86
C GLU A 274 8.99 16.75 6.38
N VAL A 275 8.38 17.81 5.87
CA VAL A 275 7.02 18.23 6.24
C VAL A 275 5.99 17.19 5.83
N ILE A 276 6.09 16.65 4.62
CA ILE A 276 5.21 15.59 4.14
C ILE A 276 5.35 14.34 5.02
N PHE A 277 6.57 13.93 5.34
CA PHE A 277 6.81 12.77 6.21
C PHE A 277 6.19 12.95 7.60
N GLU A 278 6.42 14.09 8.27
CA GLU A 278 5.86 14.37 9.59
C GLU A 278 4.33 14.31 9.60
N GLU A 279 3.68 14.72 8.52
CA GLU A 279 2.23 14.66 8.39
C GLU A 279 1.71 13.22 8.33
N PHE A 280 2.42 12.30 7.69
CA PHE A 280 2.00 10.91 7.54
C PHE A 280 2.47 9.99 8.66
N LYS A 281 3.52 10.34 9.37
CA LYS A 281 4.12 9.56 10.46
C LYS A 281 3.10 9.13 11.52
N GLY A 282 2.17 10.01 11.89
CA GLY A 282 1.13 9.72 12.87
C GLY A 282 -0.12 9.05 12.30
N THR A 283 -0.23 8.91 10.99
CA THR A 283 -1.43 8.37 10.31
C THR A 283 -1.33 6.86 10.11
N GLY A 284 -0.14 6.33 9.94
CA GLY A 284 0.10 4.90 9.76
C GLY A 284 -0.02 4.10 11.06
N ASN A 285 -0.32 2.82 10.93
CA ASN A 285 -0.36 1.85 12.02
C ASN A 285 0.68 0.73 11.89
N MET A 286 1.59 0.86 10.94
CA MET A 286 2.76 0.01 10.74
C MET A 286 3.88 0.85 10.16
N GLU A 287 5.11 0.61 10.58
CA GLU A 287 6.30 1.26 10.05
C GLU A 287 7.40 0.24 9.80
N LEU A 288 7.97 0.28 8.60
CA LEU A 288 9.18 -0.43 8.23
C LEU A 288 10.23 0.62 7.87
N ARG A 289 11.25 0.77 8.70
CA ARG A 289 12.29 1.80 8.52
C ARG A 289 13.54 1.19 7.93
N LEU A 290 14.03 1.78 6.85
CA LEU A 290 15.32 1.46 6.23
C LEU A 290 16.38 2.46 6.68
N ARG A 291 17.64 2.00 6.75
CA ARG A 291 18.80 2.82 7.11
C ARG A 291 19.83 2.82 5.99
N ARG A 292 20.20 4.01 5.52
CA ARG A 292 21.24 4.17 4.51
C ARG A 292 22.59 3.65 4.96
N GLU A 293 22.95 3.90 6.22
CA GLU A 293 24.23 3.46 6.79
C GLU A 293 24.42 1.94 6.75
N PHE A 294 23.36 1.15 6.88
CA PHE A 294 23.42 -0.31 6.74
C PHE A 294 23.65 -0.71 5.28
N ALA A 295 22.96 -0.06 4.35
CA ALA A 295 23.12 -0.30 2.92
C ALA A 295 24.53 0.11 2.44
N ASP A 296 25.08 1.20 2.93
CA ASP A 296 26.45 1.64 2.64
C ASP A 296 27.48 0.59 3.05
N ARG A 297 27.22 -0.14 4.13
CA ARG A 297 28.04 -1.27 4.62
C ARG A 297 27.66 -2.61 3.99
N ARG A 298 26.78 -2.62 2.99
CA ARG A 298 26.29 -3.82 2.30
C ARG A 298 25.59 -4.83 3.20
N ILE A 299 24.91 -4.34 4.24
CA ILE A 299 24.05 -5.15 5.09
C ILE A 299 22.64 -5.05 4.56
N PHE A 300 22.12 -6.12 3.97
CA PHE A 300 20.81 -6.19 3.37
C PHE A 300 19.98 -7.36 3.93
N PRO A 301 18.66 -7.17 4.11
CA PRO A 301 17.92 -5.91 3.94
C PRO A 301 18.35 -4.86 4.99
N ALA A 302 18.43 -3.60 4.60
CA ALA A 302 18.90 -2.52 5.45
C ALA A 302 17.80 -2.02 6.43
N ILE A 303 17.14 -2.94 7.10
CA ILE A 303 15.99 -2.68 7.98
C ILE A 303 16.47 -2.32 9.39
N ASP A 304 15.96 -1.23 9.91
CA ASP A 304 16.07 -0.91 11.34
C ASP A 304 15.07 -1.77 12.12
N VAL A 305 15.53 -2.90 12.63
CA VAL A 305 14.68 -3.87 13.32
C VAL A 305 14.22 -3.41 14.69
N VAL A 306 14.85 -2.39 15.26
CA VAL A 306 14.46 -1.78 16.54
C VAL A 306 13.35 -0.73 16.32
N ALA A 307 13.53 0.15 15.33
CA ALA A 307 12.59 1.24 15.05
C ALA A 307 11.34 0.79 14.29
N SER A 308 11.39 -0.36 13.60
CA SER A 308 10.26 -0.89 12.84
C SER A 308 9.25 -1.60 13.75
N GLY A 309 7.96 -1.54 13.41
CA GLY A 309 6.93 -2.18 14.20
C GLY A 309 5.52 -2.02 13.64
N THR A 310 4.58 -2.74 14.25
CA THR A 310 3.15 -2.70 13.90
C THR A 310 2.34 -2.44 15.17
N ARG A 311 1.41 -1.48 15.10
CA ARG A 311 0.45 -1.22 16.18
C ARG A 311 -0.50 -2.40 16.32
N ARG A 312 -0.79 -2.76 17.56
CA ARG A 312 -1.70 -3.86 17.88
C ARG A 312 -1.30 -5.17 17.20
N GLU A 313 0.01 -5.43 17.12
CA GLU A 313 0.56 -6.65 16.51
C GLU A 313 0.05 -7.93 17.17
N GLU A 314 -0.36 -7.87 18.44
CA GLU A 314 -0.95 -8.98 19.17
C GLU A 314 -2.25 -9.51 18.55
N LEU A 315 -2.93 -8.69 17.75
CA LEU A 315 -4.12 -9.11 17.01
C LEU A 315 -3.79 -9.98 15.78
N LEU A 316 -2.55 -9.93 15.33
CA LEU A 316 -2.04 -10.64 14.16
C LEU A 316 -1.29 -11.93 14.51
N MET A 317 -1.01 -12.14 15.77
CA MET A 317 -0.18 -13.25 16.27
C MET A 317 -0.93 -14.05 17.31
N SER A 318 -0.59 -15.35 17.43
CA SER A 318 -1.04 -16.13 18.58
C SER A 318 -0.44 -15.57 19.87
N LYS A 319 -1.03 -15.93 20.99
CA LYS A 319 -0.53 -15.52 22.32
C LYS A 319 0.92 -15.97 22.56
N ASP A 320 1.24 -17.20 22.16
CA ASP A 320 2.59 -17.76 22.30
C ASP A 320 3.60 -17.05 21.38
N GLU A 321 3.24 -16.81 20.14
CA GLU A 321 4.08 -16.05 19.20
C GLU A 321 4.33 -14.63 19.70
N THR A 322 3.32 -13.96 20.21
CA THR A 322 3.44 -12.61 20.78
C THR A 322 4.46 -12.57 21.91
N GLN A 323 4.39 -13.53 22.83
CA GLN A 323 5.33 -13.59 23.95
C GLN A 323 6.78 -13.80 23.49
N VAL A 324 7.00 -14.66 22.53
CA VAL A 324 8.34 -14.93 21.99
C VAL A 324 8.90 -13.74 21.24
N VAL A 325 8.08 -13.10 20.41
CA VAL A 325 8.47 -11.90 19.65
C VAL A 325 8.81 -10.76 20.61
N TRP A 326 8.05 -10.58 21.68
CA TRP A 326 8.34 -9.53 22.66
C TRP A 326 9.62 -9.81 23.47
N LYS A 327 9.95 -11.06 23.75
CA LYS A 327 11.26 -11.44 24.30
C LYS A 327 12.40 -11.07 23.35
N LEU A 328 12.24 -11.40 22.08
CA LEU A 328 13.20 -11.06 21.03
C LEU A 328 13.36 -9.54 20.90
N ARG A 329 12.27 -8.79 20.93
CA ARG A 329 12.28 -7.33 20.91
C ARG A 329 13.12 -6.73 22.03
N ARG A 330 13.03 -7.27 23.25
CA ARG A 330 13.82 -6.81 24.38
C ARG A 330 15.32 -7.06 24.16
N VAL A 331 15.69 -8.19 23.59
CA VAL A 331 17.07 -8.49 23.23
C VAL A 331 17.60 -7.51 22.17
N LEU A 332 16.82 -7.31 21.10
CA LEU A 332 17.22 -6.45 20.00
C LEU A 332 17.32 -4.97 20.42
N SER A 333 16.43 -4.49 21.27
CA SER A 333 16.42 -3.10 21.74
C SER A 333 17.57 -2.76 22.71
N ALA A 334 18.22 -3.76 23.27
CA ALA A 334 19.43 -3.57 24.09
C ALA A 334 20.70 -3.38 23.23
N LEU A 335 20.63 -3.62 21.93
CA LEU A 335 21.73 -3.50 20.99
C LEU A 335 21.61 -2.22 20.16
N ASP A 336 22.71 -1.74 19.58
CA ASP A 336 22.62 -0.72 18.56
C ASP A 336 21.93 -1.27 17.30
N GLY A 337 21.42 -0.38 16.41
CA GLY A 337 20.62 -0.79 15.28
C GLY A 337 21.31 -1.75 14.31
N GLN A 338 22.60 -1.56 14.08
CA GLN A 338 23.38 -2.45 13.20
C GLN A 338 23.60 -3.80 13.84
N ALA A 339 24.02 -3.83 15.10
CA ALA A 339 24.26 -5.07 15.85
C ALA A 339 22.96 -5.89 15.98
N ALA A 340 21.84 -5.23 16.21
CA ALA A 340 20.53 -5.88 16.27
C ALA A 340 20.18 -6.55 14.92
N LEU A 341 20.35 -5.85 13.80
CA LEU A 341 20.08 -6.40 12.46
C LEU A 341 21.02 -7.56 12.14
N GLU A 342 22.32 -7.42 12.39
CA GLU A 342 23.30 -8.47 12.14
C GLU A 342 23.03 -9.73 12.95
N LEU A 343 22.67 -9.57 14.23
CA LEU A 343 22.28 -10.68 15.09
C LEU A 343 21.06 -11.42 14.52
N LEU A 344 20.03 -10.68 14.13
CA LEU A 344 18.81 -11.24 13.58
C LEU A 344 19.08 -11.97 12.26
N ILE A 345 19.82 -11.36 11.34
CA ILE A 345 20.21 -11.98 10.06
C ILE A 345 20.99 -13.28 10.31
N GLY A 346 21.99 -13.23 11.20
CA GLY A 346 22.81 -14.39 11.52
C GLY A 346 22.00 -15.57 12.05
N LYS A 347 21.07 -15.31 12.96
CA LYS A 347 20.18 -16.32 13.54
C LYS A 347 19.15 -16.86 12.54
N LEU A 348 18.62 -15.99 11.68
CA LEU A 348 17.70 -16.43 10.61
C LEU A 348 18.38 -17.35 9.61
N LYS A 349 19.64 -17.08 9.25
CA LYS A 349 20.42 -17.96 8.36
C LYS A 349 20.66 -19.36 8.93
N GLU A 350 20.68 -19.51 10.25
CA GLU A 350 20.83 -20.79 10.92
C GLU A 350 19.51 -21.59 10.98
N SER A 351 18.40 -21.01 10.58
CA SER A 351 17.07 -21.63 10.63
C SER A 351 16.43 -21.71 9.25
N LYS A 352 15.56 -22.69 9.05
CA LYS A 352 14.84 -22.91 7.78
C LYS A 352 13.51 -22.15 7.70
N SER A 353 13.01 -21.68 8.84
CA SER A 353 11.73 -20.97 8.92
C SER A 353 11.68 -20.05 10.14
N ASN A 354 10.74 -19.11 10.11
CA ASN A 354 10.49 -18.24 11.25
C ASN A 354 9.99 -19.03 12.47
N ILE A 355 9.19 -20.06 12.26
CA ILE A 355 8.72 -20.93 13.35
C ILE A 355 9.91 -21.60 14.04
N GLU A 356 10.83 -22.18 13.28
CA GLU A 356 12.06 -22.79 13.82
C GLU A 356 12.90 -21.76 14.59
N PHE A 357 13.10 -20.59 14.02
CA PHE A 357 13.83 -19.51 14.65
C PHE A 357 13.19 -19.06 15.97
N LEU A 358 11.87 -18.84 15.99
CA LEU A 358 11.15 -18.43 17.20
C LEU A 358 11.17 -19.51 18.29
N LEU A 359 11.13 -20.79 17.92
CA LEU A 359 11.30 -21.89 18.88
C LEU A 359 12.70 -21.89 19.50
N GLN A 360 13.74 -21.60 18.73
CA GLN A 360 15.11 -21.42 19.26
C GLN A 360 15.23 -20.24 20.21
N VAL A 361 14.62 -19.11 19.86
CA VAL A 361 14.57 -17.91 20.72
C VAL A 361 13.91 -18.23 22.07
N ASN A 362 12.81 -18.97 22.05
CA ASN A 362 12.09 -19.33 23.27
C ASN A 362 12.91 -20.24 24.20
N LYS A 363 13.76 -21.12 23.63
CA LYS A 363 14.63 -22.03 24.41
C LYS A 363 15.86 -21.31 25.00
N THR A 364 16.41 -20.34 24.29
CA THR A 364 17.70 -19.71 24.66
C THR A 364 17.54 -18.45 25.49
N THR A 365 16.35 -17.83 25.50
CA THR A 365 16.10 -16.62 26.29
C THR A 365 15.66 -17.01 27.71
N PRO A 366 16.35 -16.55 28.78
CA PRO A 366 15.94 -16.85 30.16
C PRO A 366 14.51 -16.35 30.41
N SER A 367 13.65 -17.23 30.92
CA SER A 367 12.40 -16.79 31.52
C SER A 367 12.73 -15.92 32.72
N THR A 368 12.22 -14.69 32.76
CA THR A 368 12.19 -13.93 33.99
C THR A 368 11.30 -14.70 34.95
N GLY A 369 11.93 -15.52 35.78
CA GLY A 369 11.24 -16.30 36.79
C GLY A 369 10.53 -15.36 37.76
N SER A 370 9.24 -15.59 37.92
CA SER A 370 8.50 -15.11 39.07
C SER A 370 9.12 -15.76 40.30
N THR A 371 9.91 -15.02 41.05
CA THR A 371 10.27 -15.39 42.40
C THR A 371 9.01 -15.33 43.27
N HIS A 372 8.32 -16.46 43.36
CA HIS A 372 7.45 -16.68 44.50
C HIS A 372 8.35 -16.89 45.70
N SER A 373 8.54 -15.84 46.48
CA SER A 373 9.04 -15.96 47.85
C SER A 373 7.92 -16.59 48.69
N THR A 374 8.01 -17.89 48.90
CA THR A 374 7.33 -18.54 50.01
C THR A 374 8.05 -18.14 51.26
N THR A 375 7.54 -17.15 51.97
CA THR A 375 7.86 -16.96 53.38
C THR A 375 7.01 -17.94 54.17
N ASN A 376 7.62 -19.04 54.56
CA ASN A 376 7.12 -19.82 55.70
C ASN A 376 7.46 -18.98 56.94
N GLY A 377 6.42 -18.54 57.65
CA GLY A 377 6.50 -18.01 58.99
C GLY A 377 6.15 -19.12 59.97
N ASP A 378 7.03 -19.35 60.90
CA ASP A 378 6.69 -19.94 62.19
C ASP A 378 5.92 -18.93 63.03
#